data_c270c37f2574d15d7bf13c248c7ffd47
#
_entry.id   c270c37f2574d15d7bf13c248c7ffd47
#
_cell.length_a   1.000
_cell.length_b   1.000
_cell.length_c   1.000
_cell.angle_alpha   90.00
_cell.angle_beta   90.00
_cell.angle_gamma   90.00
#
_symmetry.space_group_name_H-M   'P 1'
#
loop_
_entity.id
_entity.type
_entity.pdbx_description
1 polymer ?
#
loop_
_entity_poly.entity_id
_entity_poly.type
_entity_poly.pdbx_seq_one_letter_code
_entity_poly.pdbx_strand_id
1 'polypeptide(L)'
;MEQRSMHQASVASLSTLETNKVLKNTYLLLSATLGFSAIMAGLSMVMGVPSGAYIICIIASMVLGMFVLPRTANSGAGLGVIFLVTGLLGFGLGPIISMYLALSNGAQVVGTALGGTAVIFLGLAGYAMTSKRDFSFMGGFVAIGLMVMIIGIIANIFLQMPLLSVAISGGIIMLMSAMILMQIGAIVNGGETNYIMATYSLYLSIFNIFISLLQLLGIFGSDD
;
A
#
# COMPACT_ATOMS: atom_id res chain seq x y z
N MET A 1 -47.86 -3.22 -2.95
CA MET A 1 -46.76 -2.27 -2.66
C MET A 1 -45.84 -2.77 -1.56
N GLU A 2 -46.39 -3.41 -0.53
CA GLU A 2 -45.64 -3.89 0.66
C GLU A 2 -44.59 -4.99 0.35
N GLN A 3 -44.87 -5.92 -0.55
CA GLN A 3 -43.91 -6.97 -0.94
C GLN A 3 -42.67 -6.41 -1.68
N ARG A 4 -42.82 -5.33 -2.46
CA ARG A 4 -41.70 -4.67 -3.13
C ARG A 4 -40.81 -3.94 -2.14
N SER A 5 -41.38 -3.28 -1.13
CA SER A 5 -40.61 -2.60 -0.08
C SER A 5 -39.84 -3.57 0.81
N MET A 6 -40.45 -4.71 1.17
CA MET A 6 -39.76 -5.75 1.94
C MET A 6 -38.62 -6.42 1.15
N HIS A 7 -38.82 -6.65 -0.15
CA HIS A 7 -37.77 -7.22 -0.98
C HIS A 7 -36.59 -6.23 -1.18
N GLN A 8 -36.87 -4.95 -1.36
CA GLN A 8 -35.82 -3.91 -1.45
C GLN A 8 -35.09 -3.73 -0.12
N ALA A 9 -35.77 -3.78 1.02
CA ALA A 9 -35.14 -3.71 2.35
C ALA A 9 -34.26 -4.93 2.63
N SER A 10 -34.67 -6.13 2.22
CA SER A 10 -33.87 -7.35 2.40
C SER A 10 -32.61 -7.35 1.52
N VAL A 11 -32.72 -6.89 0.26
CA VAL A 11 -31.58 -6.75 -0.65
C VAL A 11 -30.58 -5.69 -0.15
N ALA A 12 -31.07 -4.55 0.34
CA ALA A 12 -30.21 -3.51 0.90
C ALA A 12 -29.49 -3.95 2.18
N SER A 13 -30.15 -4.72 3.05
CA SER A 13 -29.53 -5.26 4.26
C SER A 13 -28.47 -6.32 3.95
N LEU A 14 -28.70 -7.18 2.97
CA LEU A 14 -27.72 -8.16 2.49
C LEU A 14 -26.49 -7.49 1.90
N SER A 15 -26.67 -6.46 1.07
CA SER A 15 -25.55 -5.70 0.50
C SER A 15 -24.70 -5.01 1.58
N THR A 16 -25.31 -4.46 2.61
CA THR A 16 -24.60 -3.84 3.74
C THR A 16 -23.81 -4.86 4.56
N LEU A 17 -24.36 -6.05 4.78
CA LEU A 17 -23.69 -7.14 5.51
C LEU A 17 -22.47 -7.66 4.70
N GLU A 18 -22.62 -7.79 3.39
CA GLU A 18 -21.53 -8.21 2.51
C GLU A 18 -20.40 -7.18 2.48
N THR A 19 -20.72 -5.90 2.33
CA THR A 19 -19.76 -4.79 2.38
C THR A 19 -18.98 -4.78 3.70
N ASN A 20 -19.67 -4.91 4.84
CA ASN A 20 -19.02 -4.98 6.14
C ASN A 20 -18.10 -6.19 6.28
N LYS A 21 -18.47 -7.34 5.70
CA LYS A 21 -17.63 -8.54 5.68
C LYS A 21 -16.37 -8.34 4.84
N VAL A 22 -16.48 -7.76 3.65
CA VAL A 22 -15.32 -7.43 2.80
C VAL A 22 -14.39 -6.48 3.53
N LEU A 23 -14.92 -5.41 4.11
CA LEU A 23 -14.13 -4.43 4.86
C LEU A 23 -13.38 -5.07 6.03
N LYS A 24 -14.08 -5.85 6.86
CA LYS A 24 -13.48 -6.58 7.99
C LYS A 24 -12.37 -7.52 7.55
N ASN A 25 -12.62 -8.34 6.52
CA ASN A 25 -11.66 -9.31 6.02
C ASN A 25 -10.44 -8.60 5.40
N THR A 26 -10.66 -7.49 4.69
CA THR A 26 -9.57 -6.66 4.15
C THR A 26 -8.66 -6.14 5.26
N TYR A 27 -9.20 -5.56 6.33
CA TYR A 27 -8.36 -5.03 7.41
C TYR A 27 -7.66 -6.14 8.21
N LEU A 28 -8.30 -7.29 8.43
CA LEU A 28 -7.68 -8.44 9.09
C LEU A 28 -6.50 -8.96 8.25
N LEU A 29 -6.73 -9.16 6.96
CA LEU A 29 -5.68 -9.65 6.06
C LEU A 29 -4.57 -8.61 5.88
N LEU A 30 -4.90 -7.32 5.79
CA LEU A 30 -3.93 -6.23 5.71
C LEU A 30 -3.03 -6.20 6.96
N SER A 31 -3.61 -6.31 8.15
CA SER A 31 -2.84 -6.35 9.40
C SER A 31 -1.92 -7.57 9.44
N ALA A 32 -2.41 -8.75 9.03
CA ALA A 32 -1.62 -9.97 8.98
C ALA A 32 -0.47 -9.87 7.96
N THR A 33 -0.72 -9.33 6.77
CA THR A 33 0.30 -9.17 5.72
C THR A 33 1.33 -8.10 6.08
N LEU A 34 0.94 -6.99 6.71
CA LEU A 34 1.86 -5.98 7.23
C LEU A 34 2.75 -6.56 8.34
N GLY A 35 2.17 -7.30 9.28
CA GLY A 35 2.93 -7.98 10.34
C GLY A 35 3.92 -9.01 9.77
N PHE A 36 3.48 -9.83 8.82
CA PHE A 36 4.34 -10.79 8.14
C PHE A 36 5.46 -10.11 7.36
N SER A 37 5.15 -9.04 6.65
CA SER A 37 6.15 -8.23 5.93
C SER A 37 7.19 -7.63 6.87
N ALA A 38 6.80 -7.15 8.04
CA ALA A 38 7.72 -6.64 9.07
C ALA A 38 8.66 -7.75 9.61
N ILE A 39 8.13 -8.95 9.84
CA ILE A 39 8.94 -10.12 10.24
C ILE A 39 9.95 -10.45 9.15
N MET A 40 9.54 -10.49 7.88
CA MET A 40 10.42 -10.78 6.75
C MET A 40 11.49 -9.71 6.55
N ALA A 41 11.17 -8.43 6.79
CA ALA A 41 12.15 -7.36 6.79
C ALA A 41 13.19 -7.55 7.91
N GLY A 42 12.76 -7.83 9.14
CA GLY A 42 13.65 -8.12 10.26
C GLY A 42 14.55 -9.33 10.01
N LEU A 43 14.01 -10.42 9.43
CA LEU A 43 14.78 -11.59 9.05
C LEU A 43 15.86 -11.24 8.02
N SER A 44 15.50 -10.49 6.99
CA SER A 44 16.43 -10.03 5.95
C SER A 44 17.57 -9.17 6.52
N MET A 45 17.26 -8.31 7.49
CA MET A 45 18.27 -7.50 8.19
C MET A 45 19.24 -8.36 8.98
N VAL A 46 18.74 -9.33 9.76
CA VAL A 46 19.57 -10.25 10.54
C VAL A 46 20.46 -11.12 9.63
N MET A 47 19.96 -11.52 8.48
CA MET A 47 20.72 -12.30 7.50
C MET A 47 21.77 -11.48 6.74
N GLY A 48 21.79 -10.17 6.88
CA GLY A 48 22.73 -9.29 6.16
C GLY A 48 22.56 -9.34 4.65
N VAL A 49 21.32 -9.43 4.18
CA VAL A 49 21.00 -9.56 2.76
C VAL A 49 21.50 -8.32 1.99
N PRO A 50 22.19 -8.48 0.84
CA PRO A 50 22.72 -7.36 0.07
C PRO A 50 21.61 -6.50 -0.55
N SER A 51 21.86 -5.20 -0.74
CA SER A 51 20.91 -4.23 -1.27
C SER A 51 20.34 -4.58 -2.65
N GLY A 52 21.07 -5.34 -3.46
CA GLY A 52 20.60 -5.83 -4.76
C GLY A 52 19.36 -6.75 -4.66
N ALA A 53 19.15 -7.41 -3.52
CA ALA A 53 17.98 -8.25 -3.28
C ALA A 53 16.67 -7.45 -3.34
N TYR A 54 16.69 -6.17 -3.00
CA TYR A 54 15.53 -5.28 -3.09
C TYR A 54 14.91 -5.26 -4.48
N ILE A 55 15.74 -5.07 -5.51
CA ILE A 55 15.27 -5.02 -6.90
C ILE A 55 14.67 -6.37 -7.32
N ILE A 56 15.33 -7.47 -6.97
CA ILE A 56 14.86 -8.83 -7.29
C ILE A 56 13.50 -9.08 -6.63
N CYS A 57 13.37 -8.75 -5.35
CA CYS A 57 12.13 -8.93 -4.60
C CYS A 57 10.99 -8.07 -5.14
N ILE A 58 11.26 -6.80 -5.52
CA ILE A 58 10.25 -5.93 -6.15
C ILE A 58 9.78 -6.53 -7.48
N ILE A 59 10.70 -6.91 -8.37
CA ILE A 59 10.33 -7.48 -9.67
C ILE A 59 9.52 -8.77 -9.49
N ALA A 60 9.97 -9.67 -8.62
CA ALA A 60 9.24 -10.90 -8.33
C ALA A 60 7.84 -10.62 -7.75
N SER A 61 7.73 -9.69 -6.80
CA SER A 61 6.45 -9.29 -6.21
C SER A 61 5.52 -8.65 -7.23
N MET A 62 6.07 -7.83 -8.15
CA MET A 62 5.30 -7.19 -9.21
C MET A 62 4.75 -8.22 -10.20
N VAL A 63 5.56 -9.20 -10.61
CA VAL A 63 5.11 -10.30 -11.48
C VAL A 63 4.03 -11.13 -10.80
N LEU A 64 4.22 -11.52 -9.55
CA LEU A 64 3.23 -12.29 -8.79
C LEU A 64 1.95 -11.49 -8.57
N GLY A 65 2.06 -10.24 -8.17
CA GLY A 65 0.92 -9.36 -7.88
C GLY A 65 0.10 -9.00 -9.14
N MET A 66 0.76 -8.82 -10.28
CA MET A 66 0.09 -8.44 -11.52
C MET A 66 -0.50 -9.63 -12.28
N PHE A 67 0.19 -10.78 -12.30
CA PHE A 67 -0.22 -11.90 -13.14
C PHE A 67 -0.81 -13.08 -12.37
N VAL A 68 -0.32 -13.38 -11.18
CA VAL A 68 -0.74 -14.57 -10.41
C VAL A 68 -1.87 -14.22 -9.45
N LEU A 69 -1.74 -13.13 -8.70
CA LEU A 69 -2.73 -12.76 -7.69
C LEU A 69 -4.13 -12.56 -8.26
N PRO A 70 -4.37 -11.83 -9.37
CA PRO A 70 -5.72 -11.66 -9.90
C PRO A 70 -6.37 -12.99 -10.35
N ARG A 71 -5.55 -13.95 -10.80
CA ARG A 71 -6.05 -15.27 -11.22
C ARG A 71 -6.40 -16.16 -10.03
N THR A 72 -5.79 -15.94 -8.88
CA THR A 72 -5.94 -16.79 -7.68
C THR A 72 -6.78 -16.13 -6.58
N ALA A 73 -7.07 -14.84 -6.69
CA ALA A 73 -7.73 -14.04 -5.66
C ALA A 73 -9.12 -14.55 -5.25
N ASN A 74 -9.79 -15.33 -6.11
CA ASN A 74 -11.09 -15.93 -5.82
C ASN A 74 -10.97 -17.37 -5.30
N SER A 75 -9.76 -17.83 -4.97
CA SER A 75 -9.50 -19.17 -4.44
C SER A 75 -8.64 -19.12 -3.17
N GLY A 76 -8.57 -20.23 -2.44
CA GLY A 76 -7.70 -20.32 -1.26
C GLY A 76 -6.20 -20.09 -1.58
N ALA A 77 -5.78 -20.33 -2.83
CA ALA A 77 -4.42 -20.05 -3.27
C ALA A 77 -4.08 -18.55 -3.24
N GLY A 78 -5.07 -17.67 -3.42
CA GLY A 78 -4.88 -16.21 -3.35
C GLY A 78 -4.33 -15.74 -2.01
N LEU A 79 -4.71 -16.39 -0.90
CA LEU A 79 -4.12 -16.11 0.41
C LEU A 79 -2.63 -16.43 0.45
N GLY A 80 -2.23 -17.58 -0.09
CA GLY A 80 -0.80 -17.93 -0.18
C GLY A 80 -0.01 -16.95 -1.05
N VAL A 81 -0.57 -16.55 -2.19
CA VAL A 81 0.07 -15.62 -3.12
C VAL A 81 0.22 -14.22 -2.50
N ILE A 82 -0.78 -13.69 -1.79
CA ILE A 82 -0.66 -12.37 -1.16
C ILE A 82 0.39 -12.37 -0.05
N PHE A 83 0.49 -13.43 0.77
CA PHE A 83 1.57 -13.56 1.75
C PHE A 83 2.94 -13.69 1.09
N LEU A 84 3.05 -14.41 -0.02
CA LEU A 84 4.30 -14.49 -0.77
C LEU A 84 4.72 -13.12 -1.32
N VAL A 85 3.80 -12.38 -1.93
CA VAL A 85 4.05 -11.02 -2.46
C VAL A 85 4.48 -10.07 -1.36
N THR A 86 3.71 -10.00 -0.27
CA THR A 86 4.00 -9.08 0.84
C THR A 86 5.25 -9.49 1.62
N GLY A 87 5.51 -10.79 1.73
CA GLY A 87 6.73 -11.33 2.30
C GLY A 87 7.98 -10.98 1.50
N LEU A 88 7.93 -11.12 0.17
CA LEU A 88 9.03 -10.71 -0.72
C LEU A 88 9.29 -9.20 -0.64
N LEU A 89 8.24 -8.37 -0.63
CA LEU A 89 8.38 -6.92 -0.48
C LEU A 89 9.01 -6.57 0.88
N GLY A 90 8.56 -7.22 1.97
CA GLY A 90 9.16 -7.04 3.29
C GLY A 90 10.61 -7.49 3.33
N PHE A 91 10.92 -8.67 2.80
CA PHE A 91 12.28 -9.19 2.76
C PHE A 91 13.22 -8.27 1.96
N GLY A 92 12.78 -7.79 0.80
CA GLY A 92 13.54 -6.83 0.02
C GLY A 92 13.75 -5.50 0.73
N LEU A 93 12.83 -5.10 1.63
CA LEU A 93 12.92 -3.84 2.38
C LEU A 93 14.00 -3.86 3.47
N GLY A 94 14.39 -5.03 3.99
CA GLY A 94 15.38 -5.17 5.07
C GLY A 94 16.70 -4.45 4.80
N PRO A 95 17.38 -4.65 3.65
CA PRO A 95 18.60 -3.92 3.30
C PRO A 95 18.42 -2.40 3.28
N ILE A 96 17.28 -1.92 2.80
CA ILE A 96 16.96 -0.49 2.75
C ILE A 96 16.83 0.07 4.16
N ILE A 97 16.05 -0.60 5.04
CA ILE A 97 15.93 -0.20 6.45
C ILE A 97 17.28 -0.21 7.13
N SER A 98 18.12 -1.25 6.91
CA SER A 98 19.47 -1.33 7.49
C SER A 98 20.34 -0.13 7.07
N MET A 99 20.26 0.30 5.82
CA MET A 99 20.99 1.47 5.32
C MET A 99 20.56 2.74 6.06
N TYR A 100 19.25 2.95 6.26
CA TYR A 100 18.77 4.11 7.03
C TYR A 100 19.12 4.01 8.52
N LEU A 101 19.04 2.83 9.13
CA LEU A 101 19.42 2.64 10.54
C LEU A 101 20.91 2.87 10.81
N ALA A 102 21.76 2.82 9.78
CA ALA A 102 23.18 3.14 9.89
C ALA A 102 23.47 4.66 9.99
N LEU A 103 22.48 5.53 9.73
CA LEU A 103 22.60 6.96 9.92
C LEU A 103 22.61 7.31 11.41
N SER A 104 23.21 8.44 11.79
CA SER A 104 23.29 8.90 13.19
C SER A 104 21.92 9.02 13.88
N ASN A 105 20.90 9.45 13.13
CA ASN A 105 19.50 9.58 13.57
C ASN A 105 18.58 8.49 12.97
N GLY A 106 19.15 7.38 12.49
CA GLY A 106 18.45 6.38 11.67
C GLY A 106 17.22 5.78 12.34
N ALA A 107 17.29 5.48 13.64
CA ALA A 107 16.13 4.96 14.38
C ALA A 107 14.98 5.96 14.42
N GLN A 108 15.26 7.25 14.52
CA GLN A 108 14.27 8.32 14.49
C GLN A 108 13.65 8.44 13.08
N VAL A 109 14.46 8.42 12.03
CA VAL A 109 14.01 8.45 10.63
C VAL A 109 13.04 7.31 10.34
N VAL A 110 13.44 6.07 10.66
CA VAL A 110 12.61 4.88 10.42
C VAL A 110 11.34 4.91 11.28
N GLY A 111 11.45 5.26 12.57
CA GLY A 111 10.30 5.36 13.46
C GLY A 111 9.29 6.43 13.02
N THR A 112 9.79 7.61 12.59
CA THR A 112 8.92 8.70 12.08
C THR A 112 8.26 8.31 10.76
N ALA A 113 8.96 7.62 9.86
CA ALA A 113 8.38 7.11 8.61
C ALA A 113 7.26 6.11 8.89
N LEU A 114 7.47 5.16 9.83
CA LEU A 114 6.43 4.20 10.24
C LEU A 114 5.22 4.90 10.86
N GLY A 115 5.46 5.79 11.84
CA GLY A 115 4.40 6.54 12.51
C GLY A 115 3.62 7.44 11.54
N GLY A 116 4.32 8.17 10.67
CA GLY A 116 3.72 9.00 9.63
C GLY A 116 2.86 8.20 8.66
N THR A 117 3.35 7.03 8.21
CA THR A 117 2.58 6.12 7.35
C THR A 117 1.29 5.66 8.04
N ALA A 118 1.38 5.27 9.32
CA ALA A 118 0.22 4.84 10.09
C ALA A 118 -0.81 5.97 10.25
N VAL A 119 -0.37 7.18 10.57
CA VAL A 119 -1.24 8.36 10.73
C VAL A 119 -1.94 8.69 9.40
N ILE A 120 -1.20 8.72 8.28
CA ILE A 120 -1.77 8.97 6.96
C ILE A 120 -2.82 7.90 6.63
N PHE A 121 -2.47 6.62 6.77
CA PHE A 121 -3.39 5.53 6.46
C PHE A 121 -4.66 5.57 7.31
N LEU A 122 -4.53 5.68 8.63
CA LEU A 122 -5.66 5.68 9.55
C LEU A 122 -6.56 6.91 9.36
N GLY A 123 -5.96 8.08 9.11
CA GLY A 123 -6.70 9.31 8.82
C GLY A 123 -7.51 9.20 7.53
N LEU A 124 -6.88 8.73 6.45
CA LEU A 124 -7.56 8.55 5.16
C LEU A 124 -8.62 7.44 5.23
N ALA A 125 -8.32 6.33 5.90
CA ALA A 125 -9.26 5.23 6.10
C ALA A 125 -10.49 5.69 6.90
N GLY A 126 -10.29 6.39 8.01
CA GLY A 126 -11.37 6.95 8.81
C GLY A 126 -12.22 7.94 8.00
N TYR A 127 -11.58 8.82 7.22
CA TYR A 127 -12.29 9.75 6.36
C TYR A 127 -13.11 9.04 5.27
N ALA A 128 -12.53 8.07 4.56
CA ALA A 128 -13.22 7.35 3.50
C ALA A 128 -14.43 6.55 4.03
N MET A 129 -14.29 5.91 5.20
CA MET A 129 -15.38 5.17 5.83
C MET A 129 -16.53 6.06 6.31
N THR A 130 -16.23 7.25 6.81
CA THR A 130 -17.26 8.16 7.36
C THR A 130 -17.92 9.01 6.30
N SER A 131 -17.17 9.48 5.29
CA SER A 131 -17.70 10.38 4.26
C SER A 131 -18.64 9.70 3.28
N LYS A 132 -18.55 8.37 3.11
CA LYS A 132 -19.34 7.56 2.15
C LYS A 132 -19.35 8.16 0.72
N ARG A 133 -18.34 8.96 0.39
CA ARG A 133 -18.21 9.58 -0.93
C ARG A 133 -17.64 8.58 -1.92
N ASP A 134 -18.05 8.72 -3.17
CA ASP A 134 -17.40 8.04 -4.28
C ASP A 134 -16.16 8.81 -4.70
N PHE A 135 -15.00 8.16 -4.59
CA PHE A 135 -13.70 8.74 -4.97
C PHE A 135 -13.24 8.27 -6.35
N SER A 136 -14.06 7.56 -7.11
CA SER A 136 -13.71 7.00 -8.42
C SER A 136 -13.31 8.07 -9.45
N PHE A 137 -13.82 9.31 -9.29
CA PHE A 137 -13.43 10.45 -10.12
C PHE A 137 -11.92 10.75 -10.08
N MET A 138 -11.23 10.32 -9.03
CA MET A 138 -9.77 10.51 -8.90
C MET A 138 -8.98 9.53 -9.77
N GLY A 139 -9.61 8.48 -10.33
CA GLY A 139 -8.93 7.41 -11.06
C GLY A 139 -8.10 7.92 -12.25
N GLY A 140 -8.63 8.86 -13.02
CA GLY A 140 -7.90 9.48 -14.13
C GLY A 140 -6.68 10.27 -13.66
N PHE A 141 -6.84 11.05 -12.59
CA PHE A 141 -5.74 11.81 -11.98
C PHE A 141 -4.63 10.87 -11.47
N VAL A 142 -5.01 9.81 -10.75
CA VAL A 142 -4.05 8.83 -10.22
C VAL A 142 -3.33 8.11 -11.36
N ALA A 143 -4.03 7.68 -12.42
CA ALA A 143 -3.43 7.00 -13.55
C ALA A 143 -2.38 7.87 -14.26
N ILE A 144 -2.71 9.13 -14.56
CA ILE A 144 -1.79 10.09 -15.17
C ILE A 144 -0.63 10.39 -14.21
N GLY A 145 -0.93 10.63 -12.93
CA GLY A 145 0.06 10.89 -11.91
C GLY A 145 1.08 9.75 -11.77
N LEU A 146 0.64 8.50 -11.77
CA LEU A 146 1.52 7.33 -11.74
C LEU A 146 2.45 7.29 -12.96
N MET A 147 1.94 7.57 -14.16
CA MET A 147 2.79 7.66 -15.37
C MET A 147 3.86 8.75 -15.23
N VAL A 148 3.48 9.94 -14.73
CA VAL A 148 4.42 11.03 -14.49
C VAL A 148 5.49 10.63 -13.46
N MET A 149 5.09 9.94 -12.37
CA MET A 149 6.05 9.47 -11.37
C MET A 149 7.00 8.42 -11.94
N ILE A 150 6.53 7.48 -12.75
CA ILE A 150 7.39 6.49 -13.42
C ILE A 150 8.42 7.18 -14.31
N ILE A 151 8.00 8.15 -15.14
CA ILE A 151 8.89 8.92 -15.98
C ILE A 151 9.90 9.71 -15.12
N GLY A 152 9.44 10.32 -14.04
CA GLY A 152 10.28 11.04 -13.09
C GLY A 152 11.33 10.16 -12.42
N ILE A 153 10.95 8.95 -11.99
CA ILE A 153 11.88 7.96 -11.41
C ILE A 153 12.96 7.57 -12.43
N ILE A 154 12.54 7.24 -13.66
CA ILE A 154 13.48 6.89 -14.74
C ILE A 154 14.43 8.06 -15.03
N ALA A 155 13.89 9.27 -15.16
CA ALA A 155 14.72 10.47 -15.38
C ALA A 155 15.71 10.70 -14.24
N ASN A 156 15.28 10.48 -12.99
CA ASN A 156 16.14 10.71 -11.82
C ASN A 156 17.27 9.69 -11.67
N ILE A 157 17.16 8.50 -12.26
CA ILE A 157 18.25 7.53 -12.33
C ILE A 157 19.44 8.12 -13.11
N PHE A 158 19.16 8.89 -14.16
CA PHE A 158 20.19 9.54 -14.98
C PHE A 158 20.62 10.91 -14.44
N LEU A 159 19.67 11.71 -13.96
CA LEU A 159 19.93 13.07 -13.50
C LEU A 159 20.52 13.14 -12.09
N GLN A 160 20.22 12.15 -11.24
CA GLN A 160 20.69 12.05 -9.84
C GLN A 160 20.47 13.33 -9.03
N MET A 161 19.33 14.00 -9.24
CA MET A 161 19.01 15.28 -8.60
C MET A 161 18.26 15.04 -7.27
N PRO A 162 18.81 15.45 -6.10
CA PRO A 162 18.13 15.27 -4.80
C PRO A 162 16.76 15.98 -4.76
N LEU A 163 16.64 17.17 -5.31
CA LEU A 163 15.38 17.92 -5.36
C LEU A 163 14.30 17.17 -6.16
N LEU A 164 14.68 16.51 -7.26
CA LEU A 164 13.75 15.68 -8.03
C LEU A 164 13.32 14.45 -7.23
N SER A 165 14.22 13.83 -6.46
CA SER A 165 13.88 12.73 -5.55
C SER A 165 12.85 13.14 -4.50
N VAL A 166 13.01 14.32 -3.91
CA VAL A 166 12.05 14.92 -2.95
C VAL A 166 10.68 15.12 -3.62
N ALA A 167 10.66 15.71 -4.82
CA ALA A 167 9.41 15.95 -5.56
C ALA A 167 8.69 14.65 -5.91
N ILE A 168 9.43 13.63 -6.35
CA ILE A 168 8.89 12.29 -6.66
C ILE A 168 8.30 11.65 -5.40
N SER A 169 9.04 11.64 -4.28
CA SER A 169 8.56 11.05 -3.03
C SER A 169 7.29 11.75 -2.53
N GLY A 170 7.23 13.08 -2.56
CA GLY A 170 6.03 13.84 -2.22
C GLY A 170 4.85 13.50 -3.15
N GLY A 171 5.10 13.43 -4.44
CA GLY A 171 4.09 13.04 -5.43
C GLY A 171 3.55 11.63 -5.22
N ILE A 172 4.43 10.67 -4.92
CA ILE A 172 4.02 9.28 -4.61
C ILE A 172 3.15 9.24 -3.35
N ILE A 173 3.50 9.96 -2.28
CA ILE A 173 2.67 10.02 -1.07
C ILE A 173 1.27 10.54 -1.40
N MET A 174 1.15 11.61 -2.19
CA MET A 174 -0.15 12.15 -2.60
C MET A 174 -0.96 11.15 -3.44
N LEU A 175 -0.35 10.51 -4.42
CA LEU A 175 -1.02 9.53 -5.29
C LEU A 175 -1.45 8.27 -4.51
N MET A 176 -0.60 7.76 -3.63
CA MET A 176 -0.94 6.60 -2.79
C MET A 176 -2.03 6.95 -1.77
N SER A 177 -2.05 8.17 -1.25
CA SER A 177 -3.14 8.67 -0.41
C SER A 177 -4.48 8.70 -1.16
N ALA A 178 -4.47 9.16 -2.41
CA ALA A 178 -5.65 9.10 -3.28
C ALA A 178 -6.09 7.66 -3.57
N MET A 179 -5.13 6.74 -3.81
CA MET A 179 -5.40 5.31 -3.99
C MET A 179 -6.08 4.70 -2.76
N ILE A 180 -5.64 5.03 -1.55
CA ILE A 180 -6.27 4.57 -0.30
C ILE A 180 -7.73 5.03 -0.22
N LEU A 181 -8.00 6.32 -0.51
CA LEU A 181 -9.36 6.85 -0.53
C LEU A 181 -10.24 6.14 -1.55
N MET A 182 -9.74 5.94 -2.77
CA MET A 182 -10.45 5.24 -3.84
C MET A 182 -10.76 3.79 -3.45
N GLN A 183 -9.78 3.06 -2.94
CA GLN A 183 -9.93 1.65 -2.60
C GLN A 183 -10.91 1.44 -1.45
N ILE A 184 -10.79 2.21 -0.36
CA ILE A 184 -11.72 2.11 0.77
C ILE A 184 -13.10 2.62 0.35
N GLY A 185 -13.18 3.69 -0.41
CA GLY A 185 -14.43 4.18 -0.97
C GLY A 185 -15.12 3.13 -1.85
N ALA A 186 -14.37 2.42 -2.69
CA ALA A 186 -14.89 1.33 -3.51
C ALA A 186 -15.47 0.19 -2.66
N ILE A 187 -14.78 -0.20 -1.56
CA ILE A 187 -15.30 -1.23 -0.64
C ILE A 187 -16.59 -0.74 0.03
N VAL A 188 -16.58 0.47 0.59
CA VAL A 188 -17.73 1.03 1.34
C VAL A 188 -18.96 1.19 0.45
N ASN A 189 -18.77 1.54 -0.82
CA ASN A 189 -19.85 1.68 -1.79
C ASN A 189 -20.21 0.38 -2.53
N GLY A 190 -19.60 -0.76 -2.15
CA GLY A 190 -19.90 -2.09 -2.71
C GLY A 190 -19.34 -2.35 -4.12
N GLY A 191 -18.44 -1.48 -4.60
CA GLY A 191 -17.79 -1.64 -5.90
C GLY A 191 -16.60 -2.61 -5.87
N GLU A 192 -15.98 -2.84 -4.69
CA GLU A 192 -14.95 -3.86 -4.50
C GLU A 192 -15.46 -4.95 -3.57
N THR A 193 -15.47 -6.17 -4.07
CA THR A 193 -15.99 -7.35 -3.34
C THR A 193 -14.90 -8.37 -3.00
N ASN A 194 -13.73 -8.26 -3.63
CA ASN A 194 -12.62 -9.17 -3.37
C ASN A 194 -11.67 -8.58 -2.32
N TYR A 195 -11.78 -9.09 -1.07
CA TYR A 195 -10.95 -8.62 0.03
C TYR A 195 -9.45 -8.88 -0.16
N ILE A 196 -9.03 -9.88 -0.97
CA ILE A 196 -7.61 -10.15 -1.27
C ILE A 196 -7.06 -9.05 -2.19
N MET A 197 -7.80 -8.69 -3.25
CA MET A 197 -7.39 -7.61 -4.16
C MET A 197 -7.41 -6.25 -3.45
N ALA A 198 -8.42 -6.01 -2.63
CA ALA A 198 -8.49 -4.81 -1.78
C ALA A 198 -7.29 -4.71 -0.83
N THR A 199 -6.94 -5.80 -0.15
CA THR A 199 -5.75 -5.87 0.72
C THR A 199 -4.48 -5.59 -0.06
N TYR A 200 -4.30 -6.19 -1.23
CA TYR A 200 -3.11 -5.98 -2.06
C TYR A 200 -2.95 -4.51 -2.47
N SER A 201 -4.02 -3.87 -2.93
CA SER A 201 -4.00 -2.44 -3.30
C SER A 201 -3.65 -1.54 -2.11
N LEU A 202 -4.28 -1.75 -0.95
CA LEU A 202 -4.01 -0.99 0.27
C LEU A 202 -2.58 -1.23 0.78
N TYR A 203 -2.12 -2.49 0.76
CA TYR A 203 -0.75 -2.84 1.15
C TYR A 203 0.28 -2.10 0.29
N LEU A 204 0.13 -2.13 -1.05
CA LEU A 204 1.04 -1.42 -1.94
C LEU A 204 1.03 0.10 -1.69
N SER A 205 -0.13 0.68 -1.42
CA SER A 205 -0.23 2.11 -1.12
C SER A 205 0.51 2.45 0.17
N ILE A 206 0.32 1.68 1.25
CA ILE A 206 1.02 1.84 2.53
C ILE A 206 2.54 1.65 2.35
N PHE A 207 2.95 0.61 1.64
CA PHE A 207 4.35 0.30 1.35
C PHE A 207 5.05 1.45 0.62
N ASN A 208 4.43 2.00 -0.42
CA ASN A 208 4.99 3.12 -1.18
C ASN A 208 5.02 4.42 -0.37
N ILE A 209 4.00 4.71 0.47
CA ILE A 209 4.02 5.86 1.39
C ILE A 209 5.19 5.71 2.37
N PHE A 210 5.37 4.53 2.95
CA PHE A 210 6.46 4.27 3.89
C PHE A 210 7.84 4.51 3.26
N ILE A 211 8.10 3.93 2.08
CA ILE A 211 9.38 4.12 1.39
C ILE A 211 9.60 5.60 1.04
N SER A 212 8.56 6.29 0.57
CA SER A 212 8.66 7.70 0.20
C SER A 212 8.90 8.59 1.41
N LEU A 213 8.25 8.33 2.55
CA LEU A 213 8.53 9.03 3.81
C LEU A 213 9.94 8.73 4.31
N LEU A 214 10.37 7.48 4.24
CA LEU A 214 11.72 7.07 4.63
C LEU A 214 12.78 7.83 3.81
N GLN A 215 12.56 7.95 2.50
CA GLN A 215 13.45 8.69 1.61
C GLN A 215 13.46 10.19 1.91
N LEU A 216 12.29 10.81 2.11
CA LEU A 216 12.19 12.23 2.45
C LEU A 216 12.89 12.53 3.76
N LEU A 217 12.57 11.77 4.82
CA LEU A 217 13.15 11.97 6.15
C LEU A 217 14.66 11.67 6.17
N GLY A 218 15.12 10.72 5.36
CA GLY A 218 16.55 10.43 5.21
C GLY A 218 17.33 11.56 4.55
N ILE A 219 16.74 12.22 3.53
CA ILE A 219 17.36 13.37 2.87
C ILE A 219 17.44 14.57 3.83
N PHE A 220 16.35 14.92 4.50
CA PHE A 220 16.31 16.05 5.41
C PHE A 220 17.02 15.81 6.74
N GLY A 221 17.12 14.56 7.18
CA GLY A 221 17.79 14.21 8.43
C GLY A 221 19.31 14.03 8.33
N SER A 222 19.89 14.10 7.13
CA SER A 222 21.33 14.01 6.92
C SER A 222 22.04 15.36 6.98
N ASP A 223 21.30 16.46 7.14
CA ASP A 223 21.85 17.82 7.18
C ASP A 223 22.14 18.31 8.61
N ASP A 224 21.90 17.48 9.65
CA ASP A 224 22.25 17.72 11.05
C ASP A 224 23.39 16.76 11.51
#